data_e255f87a9317b3901010510c0cce0278
#
_entry.id   e255f87a9317b3901010510c0cce0278
#
_cell.length_a   1.000
_cell.length_b   1.000
_cell.length_c   1.000
_cell.angle_alpha   90.00
_cell.angle_beta   90.00
_cell.angle_gamma   90.00
#
_symmetry.space_group_name_H-M   'P 1'
#
loop_
_entity.id
_entity.type
_entity.pdbx_description
1 polymer ?
#
loop_
_entity_poly.entity_id
_entity_poly.type
_entity_poly.pdbx_seq_one_letter_code
_entity_poly.pdbx_strand_id
1 'polypeptide(L)'
;SLVGSEMCIRDSFINCEYTHAMGNSCGGMSLYTALEDKYPMYQGGFIWDYVDQALRVKAPNGQERLAYGGDFGDKPTDWQFNTNGIILGDRTQTGKCQEVRYLFRDVFLTPDETGVTVQNRRLFQTLTGYDVRWTLECDRKPISAGETLLPDIAPGESVHIDLPFGTLP
;
A
#
# COMPACT_ATOMS: atom_id res chain seq x y z
N SER A 1 17.49 -25.49 -4.50
CA SER A 1 16.84 -26.65 -3.88
C SER A 1 15.40 -26.28 -3.51
N LEU A 2 14.44 -26.83 -4.26
CA LEU A 2 13.00 -26.55 -4.13
C LEU A 2 12.29 -27.42 -3.05
N VAL A 3 13.03 -28.10 -2.22
CA VAL A 3 12.47 -29.08 -1.27
C VAL A 3 11.68 -28.42 -0.12
N GLY A 4 11.95 -27.16 0.21
CA GLY A 4 11.19 -26.41 1.22
C GLY A 4 9.87 -25.81 0.71
N SER A 5 9.74 -25.61 -0.60
CA SER A 5 8.55 -25.02 -1.20
C SER A 5 7.42 -26.03 -1.44
N GLU A 6 7.73 -27.30 -1.61
CA GLU A 6 6.70 -28.31 -1.87
C GLU A 6 5.79 -28.62 -0.66
N MET A 7 6.26 -28.45 0.55
CA MET A 7 5.42 -28.60 1.75
C MET A 7 4.47 -27.43 1.95
N CYS A 8 4.82 -26.23 1.47
CA CYS A 8 3.95 -25.03 1.52
C CYS A 8 2.95 -24.98 0.35
N ILE A 9 3.24 -25.65 -0.77
CA ILE A 9 2.41 -25.63 -1.98
C ILE A 9 1.03 -26.27 -1.80
N ARG A 10 0.83 -27.09 -0.79
CA ARG A 10 -0.46 -27.77 -0.56
C ARG A 10 -1.50 -26.90 0.12
N ASP A 11 -1.08 -25.97 0.98
CA ASP A 11 -2.00 -25.21 1.83
C ASP A 11 -1.95 -23.69 1.59
N SER A 12 -0.75 -23.10 1.50
CA SER A 12 -0.59 -21.66 1.25
C SER A 12 0.80 -21.33 0.71
N PHE A 13 0.89 -20.24 -0.06
CA PHE A 13 2.13 -19.66 -0.55
C PHE A 13 2.25 -18.21 -0.11
N ILE A 14 3.35 -17.86 0.55
CA ILE A 14 3.69 -16.51 0.96
C ILE A 14 5.06 -16.15 0.37
N ASN A 15 5.14 -15.03 -0.35
CA ASN A 15 6.40 -14.49 -0.81
C ASN A 15 7.16 -13.88 0.39
N CYS A 16 8.31 -14.43 0.77
CA CYS A 16 9.09 -13.89 1.87
C CYS A 16 9.70 -12.52 1.56
N GLU A 17 9.91 -12.22 0.26
CA GLU A 17 10.44 -10.96 -0.21
C GLU A 17 10.00 -10.71 -1.66
N TYR A 18 9.51 -9.50 -1.95
CA TYR A 18 9.17 -9.07 -3.29
C TYR A 18 9.28 -7.54 -3.45
N THR A 19 9.27 -7.05 -4.68
CA THR A 19 9.33 -5.62 -5.02
C THR A 19 10.40 -4.84 -4.26
N HIS A 20 11.67 -5.31 -4.35
CA HIS A 20 12.82 -4.66 -3.72
C HIS A 20 12.82 -3.15 -3.96
N ALA A 21 12.77 -2.35 -2.89
CA ALA A 21 12.42 -0.94 -2.95
C ALA A 21 13.61 0.02 -3.02
N MET A 22 14.81 -0.49 -3.34
CA MET A 22 16.02 0.33 -3.43
C MET A 22 15.93 1.34 -4.58
N GLY A 23 16.25 2.60 -4.31
CA GLY A 23 16.23 3.68 -5.30
C GLY A 23 14.86 3.90 -5.94
N ASN A 24 14.83 4.06 -7.26
CA ASN A 24 13.60 4.22 -8.04
C ASN A 24 13.07 2.87 -8.51
N SER A 25 12.65 2.04 -7.58
CA SER A 25 12.12 0.69 -7.79
C SER A 25 10.79 0.49 -7.06
N CYS A 26 10.41 -0.74 -6.72
CA CYS A 26 9.11 -1.08 -6.12
C CYS A 26 7.94 -0.95 -7.11
N GLY A 27 8.21 -1.06 -8.42
CA GLY A 27 7.18 -1.03 -9.45
C GLY A 27 6.57 -2.42 -9.73
N GLY A 28 5.43 -2.43 -10.44
CA GLY A 28 4.75 -3.66 -10.83
C GLY A 28 4.10 -4.43 -9.67
N MET A 29 3.94 -3.81 -8.52
CA MET A 29 3.41 -4.44 -7.32
C MET A 29 1.95 -4.89 -7.49
N SER A 30 1.17 -4.22 -8.35
CA SER A 30 -0.18 -4.63 -8.72
C SER A 30 -0.25 -6.04 -9.31
N LEU A 31 0.81 -6.52 -9.96
CA LEU A 31 0.88 -7.88 -10.49
C LEU A 31 0.92 -8.92 -9.37
N TYR A 32 1.53 -8.59 -8.24
CA TYR A 32 1.56 -9.46 -7.06
C TYR A 32 0.23 -9.45 -6.30
N THR A 33 -0.33 -8.26 -6.04
CA THR A 33 -1.62 -8.16 -5.34
C THR A 33 -2.76 -8.80 -6.14
N ALA A 34 -2.72 -8.77 -7.47
CA ALA A 34 -3.69 -9.46 -8.31
C ALA A 34 -3.63 -11.00 -8.19
N LEU A 35 -2.53 -11.57 -7.71
CA LEU A 35 -2.42 -13.02 -7.47
C LEU A 35 -3.27 -13.45 -6.28
N GLU A 36 -3.48 -12.57 -5.30
CA GLU A 36 -4.32 -12.84 -4.12
C GLU A 36 -5.77 -13.12 -4.53
N ASP A 37 -6.27 -12.38 -5.51
CA ASP A 37 -7.62 -12.57 -6.03
C ASP A 37 -7.72 -13.78 -6.98
N LYS A 38 -6.62 -14.12 -7.66
CA LYS A 38 -6.60 -15.16 -8.68
C LYS A 38 -6.36 -16.57 -8.15
N TYR A 39 -5.54 -16.67 -7.12
CA TYR A 39 -5.08 -17.96 -6.59
C TYR A 39 -5.32 -18.07 -5.08
N PRO A 40 -6.29 -18.89 -4.63
CA PRO A 40 -6.58 -19.04 -3.20
C PRO A 40 -5.38 -19.48 -2.34
N MET A 41 -4.38 -20.11 -2.96
CA MET A 41 -3.16 -20.52 -2.29
C MET A 41 -2.20 -19.34 -2.03
N TYR A 42 -2.29 -18.25 -2.81
CA TYR A 42 -1.39 -17.11 -2.68
C TYR A 42 -1.89 -16.18 -1.56
N GLN A 43 -1.14 -16.08 -0.49
CA GLN A 43 -1.50 -15.33 0.72
C GLN A 43 -0.80 -13.97 0.83
N GLY A 44 -0.14 -13.54 -0.27
CA GLY A 44 0.58 -12.28 -0.31
C GLY A 44 2.09 -12.42 -0.08
N GLY A 45 2.72 -11.34 0.38
CA GLY A 45 4.16 -11.30 0.58
C GLY A 45 4.62 -10.05 1.30
N PHE A 46 5.93 -9.90 1.43
CA PHE A 46 6.57 -8.81 2.14
C PHE A 46 7.43 -7.97 1.20
N ILE A 47 7.25 -6.66 1.21
CA ILE A 47 8.10 -5.74 0.46
C ILE A 47 9.45 -5.64 1.16
N TRP A 48 10.56 -5.73 0.43
CA TRP A 48 11.86 -5.40 0.95
C TRP A 48 12.28 -4.01 0.49
N ASP A 49 12.24 -2.99 1.32
CA ASP A 49 11.94 -3.00 2.75
C ASP A 49 10.99 -1.84 3.11
N TYR A 50 10.51 -1.77 4.34
CA TYR A 50 9.62 -0.69 4.76
C TYR A 50 10.37 0.62 4.98
N VAL A 51 11.48 0.59 5.72
CA VAL A 51 12.26 1.76 6.12
C VAL A 51 13.71 1.56 5.75
N ASP A 52 14.36 2.56 5.15
CA ASP A 52 15.80 2.55 4.97
C ASP A 52 16.53 2.23 6.28
N GLN A 53 17.45 1.27 6.21
CA GLN A 53 18.27 0.84 7.35
C GLN A 53 19.41 1.82 7.59
N ALA A 54 19.07 3.07 7.92
CA ALA A 54 20.03 4.13 8.15
C ALA A 54 19.92 4.68 9.59
N LEU A 55 21.04 5.11 10.15
CA LEU A 55 21.12 5.70 11.46
C LEU A 55 21.29 7.22 11.37
N ARG A 56 20.59 7.95 12.19
CA ARG A 56 20.79 9.41 12.31
C ARG A 56 22.05 9.69 13.14
N VAL A 57 23.00 10.38 12.54
CA VAL A 57 24.27 10.76 13.18
C VAL A 57 24.49 12.26 13.04
N LYS A 58 25.22 12.84 14.00
CA LYS A 58 25.72 14.22 13.92
C LYS A 58 27.12 14.21 13.30
N ALA A 59 27.31 14.95 12.23
CA ALA A 59 28.62 15.22 11.66
C ALA A 59 29.44 16.16 12.56
N PRO A 60 30.77 16.24 12.43
CA PRO A 60 31.61 17.13 13.24
C PRO A 60 31.22 18.61 13.17
N ASN A 61 30.58 19.04 12.08
CA ASN A 61 30.05 20.39 11.90
C ASN A 61 28.69 20.62 12.58
N GLY A 62 28.17 19.63 13.32
CA GLY A 62 26.88 19.67 14.03
C GLY A 62 25.66 19.38 13.17
N GLN A 63 25.80 19.20 11.87
CA GLN A 63 24.69 18.82 10.97
C GLN A 63 24.30 17.37 11.18
N GLU A 64 23.00 17.09 11.15
CA GLU A 64 22.49 15.72 11.15
C GLU A 64 22.51 15.16 9.73
N ARG A 65 22.89 13.89 9.61
CA ARG A 65 22.79 13.12 8.38
C ARG A 65 22.35 11.68 8.67
N LEU A 66 21.82 11.03 7.67
CA LEU A 66 21.60 9.59 7.69
C LEU A 66 22.90 8.90 7.26
N ALA A 67 23.30 7.89 8.01
CA ALA A 67 24.52 7.12 7.78
C ALA A 67 24.17 5.62 7.73
N TYR A 68 24.96 4.88 6.98
CA TYR A 68 24.79 3.43 6.79
C TYR A 68 26.14 2.72 6.79
N GLY A 69 26.16 1.40 6.57
CA GLY A 69 27.37 0.58 6.59
C GLY A 69 28.48 1.14 5.71
N GLY A 70 29.70 1.22 6.25
CA GLY A 70 30.87 1.88 5.66
C GLY A 70 31.11 3.30 6.17
N ASP A 71 30.06 4.03 6.55
CA ASP A 71 30.16 5.38 7.13
C ASP A 71 30.81 5.39 8.53
N PHE A 72 30.80 4.26 9.21
CA PHE A 72 31.34 4.05 10.55
C PHE A 72 32.76 3.44 10.54
N GLY A 73 33.36 3.31 9.36
CA GLY A 73 34.70 2.68 9.21
C GLY A 73 34.64 1.15 9.22
N ASP A 74 33.45 0.56 9.25
CA ASP A 74 33.22 -0.88 9.21
C ASP A 74 33.51 -1.46 7.83
N LYS A 75 34.11 -2.65 7.80
CA LYS A 75 34.44 -3.43 6.57
C LYS A 75 34.39 -4.92 6.87
N PRO A 76 33.85 -5.74 5.94
CA PRO A 76 33.22 -5.37 4.67
C PRO A 76 31.88 -4.68 4.82
N THR A 77 31.39 -4.02 3.76
CA THR A 77 30.10 -3.34 3.75
C THR A 77 29.48 -3.40 2.34
N ASP A 78 28.17 -3.45 2.28
CA ASP A 78 27.40 -3.43 1.03
C ASP A 78 26.94 -2.01 0.65
N TRP A 79 27.45 -0.98 1.34
CA TRP A 79 27.20 0.43 1.07
C TRP A 79 25.69 0.76 1.06
N GLN A 80 25.20 1.36 -0.03
CA GLN A 80 23.81 1.80 -0.19
C GLN A 80 22.77 0.65 -0.28
N PHE A 81 23.17 -0.61 -0.28
CA PHE A 81 22.24 -1.73 -0.30
C PHE A 81 21.34 -1.85 0.95
N ASN A 82 21.55 -1.03 1.94
CA ASN A 82 20.66 -0.88 3.09
C ASN A 82 19.64 0.27 2.93
N THR A 83 19.63 0.98 1.78
CA THR A 83 18.64 2.03 1.45
C THR A 83 17.52 1.43 0.60
N ASN A 84 16.81 0.46 1.16
CA ASN A 84 15.80 -0.35 0.48
C ASN A 84 14.36 0.02 0.87
N GLY A 85 14.19 1.08 1.65
CA GLY A 85 12.92 1.47 2.20
C GLY A 85 11.93 2.06 1.19
N ILE A 86 10.65 1.81 1.38
CA ILE A 86 9.58 2.60 0.76
C ILE A 86 9.47 3.98 1.42
N ILE A 87 10.00 4.13 2.65
CA ILE A 87 10.25 5.42 3.32
C ILE A 87 11.71 5.55 3.70
N LEU A 88 12.19 6.78 3.78
CA LEU A 88 13.56 7.06 4.15
C LEU A 88 13.84 6.80 5.64
N GLY A 89 15.09 6.71 6.03
CA GLY A 89 15.51 6.49 7.43
C GLY A 89 15.03 7.55 8.42
N ASP A 90 14.74 8.76 7.96
CA ASP A 90 14.15 9.85 8.77
C ASP A 90 12.60 9.81 8.78
N ARG A 91 12.00 8.79 8.16
CA ARG A 91 10.55 8.59 7.99
C ARG A 91 9.91 9.48 6.91
N THR A 92 10.69 10.19 6.11
CA THR A 92 10.16 10.90 4.94
C THR A 92 9.55 9.91 3.96
N GLN A 93 8.31 10.17 3.53
CA GLN A 93 7.62 9.35 2.57
C GLN A 93 8.19 9.59 1.16
N THR A 94 8.38 8.52 0.40
CA THR A 94 8.76 8.56 -1.01
C THR A 94 7.56 8.37 -1.92
N GLY A 95 7.73 8.56 -3.22
CA GLY A 95 6.68 8.29 -4.21
C GLY A 95 6.16 6.84 -4.17
N LYS A 96 6.99 5.88 -3.76
CA LYS A 96 6.61 4.47 -3.58
C LYS A 96 5.47 4.27 -2.58
N CYS A 97 5.41 5.12 -1.54
CA CYS A 97 4.37 5.04 -0.52
C CYS A 97 2.96 5.18 -1.10
N GLN A 98 2.79 5.98 -2.14
CA GLN A 98 1.47 6.21 -2.74
C GLN A 98 0.95 4.93 -3.42
N GLU A 99 1.79 4.24 -4.18
CA GLU A 99 1.42 2.98 -4.82
C GLU A 99 1.15 1.89 -3.79
N VAL A 100 2.05 1.71 -2.81
CA VAL A 100 1.87 0.74 -1.74
C VAL A 100 0.57 0.99 -0.98
N ARG A 101 0.31 2.24 -0.58
CA ARG A 101 -0.92 2.63 0.12
C ARG A 101 -2.17 2.37 -0.72
N TYR A 102 -2.10 2.62 -2.03
CA TYR A 102 -3.21 2.37 -2.94
C TYR A 102 -3.49 0.87 -3.08
N LEU A 103 -2.46 0.05 -3.24
CA LEU A 103 -2.60 -1.39 -3.47
C LEU A 103 -2.95 -2.16 -2.18
N PHE A 104 -2.45 -1.71 -1.03
CA PHE A 104 -2.70 -2.35 0.27
C PHE A 104 -3.93 -1.81 1.00
N ARG A 105 -4.75 -0.99 0.33
CA ARG A 105 -6.01 -0.55 0.95
C ARG A 105 -6.95 -1.73 1.14
N ASP A 106 -7.66 -1.71 2.23
CA ASP A 106 -8.64 -2.74 2.60
C ASP A 106 -10.10 -2.35 2.27
N VAL A 107 -10.30 -1.13 1.75
CA VAL A 107 -11.58 -0.63 1.26
C VAL A 107 -11.41 -0.09 -0.15
N PHE A 108 -12.19 -0.63 -1.08
CA PHE A 108 -12.18 -0.20 -2.48
C PHE A 108 -13.42 0.61 -2.78
N LEU A 109 -13.22 1.74 -3.43
CA LEU A 109 -14.28 2.62 -3.90
C LEU A 109 -14.23 2.67 -5.42
N THR A 110 -15.32 2.28 -6.05
CA THR A 110 -15.46 2.30 -7.51
C THR A 110 -16.65 3.19 -7.84
N PRO A 111 -16.44 4.46 -8.21
CA PRO A 111 -17.50 5.37 -8.62
C PRO A 111 -18.03 5.02 -9.99
N ASP A 112 -19.32 5.33 -10.21
CA ASP A 112 -19.99 5.27 -11.50
C ASP A 112 -20.95 6.47 -11.66
N GLU A 113 -21.79 6.45 -12.70
CA GLU A 113 -22.71 7.55 -13.01
C GLU A 113 -23.85 7.70 -11.98
N THR A 114 -24.12 6.70 -11.17
CA THR A 114 -25.22 6.67 -10.20
C THR A 114 -24.74 6.82 -8.76
N GLY A 115 -23.49 6.48 -8.49
CA GLY A 115 -22.98 6.49 -7.13
C GLY A 115 -21.60 5.89 -6.97
N VAL A 116 -21.45 5.06 -5.96
CA VAL A 116 -20.17 4.40 -5.66
C VAL A 116 -20.41 2.99 -5.13
N THR A 117 -19.69 2.02 -5.67
CA THR A 117 -19.59 0.69 -5.08
C THR A 117 -18.48 0.69 -4.05
N VAL A 118 -18.82 0.34 -2.81
CA VAL A 118 -17.88 0.17 -1.70
C VAL A 118 -17.67 -1.31 -1.47
N GLN A 119 -16.43 -1.76 -1.56
CA GLN A 119 -16.03 -3.14 -1.30
C GLN A 119 -15.19 -3.21 -0.03
N ASN A 120 -15.60 -4.07 0.91
CA ASN A 120 -14.84 -4.39 2.11
C ASN A 120 -13.91 -5.59 1.82
N ARG A 121 -12.60 -5.35 1.72
CA ARG A 121 -11.60 -6.41 1.55
C ARG A 121 -10.94 -6.85 2.86
N ARG A 122 -11.42 -6.34 4.00
CA ARG A 122 -10.99 -6.86 5.31
C ARG A 122 -11.41 -8.30 5.46
N LEU A 123 -10.54 -9.12 6.06
CA LEU A 123 -10.82 -10.53 6.23
C LEU A 123 -11.76 -10.82 7.41
N PHE A 124 -11.74 -9.97 8.44
CA PHE A 124 -12.36 -10.27 9.73
C PHE A 124 -13.20 -9.13 10.31
N GLN A 125 -13.21 -7.96 9.67
CA GLN A 125 -13.87 -6.77 10.24
C GLN A 125 -14.93 -6.23 9.30
N THR A 126 -16.15 -6.09 9.82
CA THR A 126 -17.23 -5.36 9.15
C THR A 126 -16.90 -3.87 9.10
N LEU A 127 -17.20 -3.22 7.98
CA LEU A 127 -17.23 -1.77 7.90
C LEU A 127 -18.54 -1.31 8.57
N THR A 128 -18.44 -0.68 9.73
CA THR A 128 -19.60 -0.15 10.47
C THR A 128 -19.27 1.23 11.03
N GLY A 129 -20.24 2.14 10.99
CA GLY A 129 -20.08 3.50 11.51
C GLY A 129 -19.18 4.41 10.67
N TYR A 130 -19.08 4.17 9.37
CA TYR A 130 -18.37 5.02 8.43
C TYR A 130 -19.34 5.90 7.64
N ASP A 131 -18.84 7.08 7.24
CA ASP A 131 -19.51 7.98 6.32
C ASP A 131 -18.78 7.99 4.97
N VAL A 132 -19.55 8.13 3.90
CA VAL A 132 -19.02 8.38 2.55
C VAL A 132 -19.15 9.86 2.25
N ARG A 133 -18.03 10.52 2.08
CA ARG A 133 -17.97 11.90 1.59
C ARG A 133 -17.59 11.90 0.13
N TRP A 134 -18.30 12.68 -0.65
CA TRP A 134 -18.09 12.75 -2.08
C TRP A 134 -18.09 14.19 -2.59
N THR A 135 -17.41 14.41 -3.68
CA THR A 135 -17.41 15.68 -4.43
C THR A 135 -17.47 15.36 -5.91
N LEU A 136 -18.43 15.93 -6.60
CA LEU A 136 -18.51 15.89 -8.06
C LEU A 136 -17.82 17.13 -8.61
N GLU A 137 -16.89 16.92 -9.52
CA GLU A 137 -16.13 17.99 -10.16
C GLU A 137 -16.31 17.97 -11.68
N CYS A 138 -16.42 19.14 -12.27
CA CYS A 138 -16.34 19.36 -13.71
C CYS A 138 -15.21 20.35 -13.99
N ASP A 139 -14.28 19.99 -14.86
CA ASP A 139 -13.09 20.80 -15.17
C ASP A 139 -12.32 21.25 -13.91
N ARG A 140 -12.16 20.34 -12.93
CA ARG A 140 -11.53 20.58 -11.62
C ARG A 140 -12.25 21.61 -10.73
N LYS A 141 -13.49 21.93 -11.04
CA LYS A 141 -14.34 22.79 -10.21
C LYS A 141 -15.40 21.93 -9.53
N PRO A 142 -15.53 21.99 -8.22
CA PRO A 142 -16.60 21.26 -7.52
C PRO A 142 -17.96 21.86 -7.92
N ILE A 143 -18.87 21.00 -8.36
CA ILE A 143 -20.24 21.37 -8.74
C ILE A 143 -21.28 20.83 -7.76
N SER A 144 -20.97 19.75 -7.06
CA SER A 144 -21.81 19.17 -6.01
C SER A 144 -20.96 18.41 -5.00
N ALA A 145 -21.40 18.33 -3.77
CA ALA A 145 -20.75 17.55 -2.73
C ALA A 145 -21.79 17.09 -1.69
N GLY A 146 -21.48 16.02 -0.99
CA GLY A 146 -22.37 15.50 0.05
C GLY A 146 -21.70 14.48 0.93
N GLU A 147 -22.49 14.02 1.88
CA GLU A 147 -22.12 12.98 2.83
C GLU A 147 -23.30 12.04 3.04
N THR A 148 -23.04 10.74 3.12
CA THR A 148 -24.05 9.74 3.42
C THR A 148 -23.49 8.67 4.34
N LEU A 149 -24.33 8.11 5.20
CA LEU A 149 -23.93 7.01 6.09
C LEU A 149 -23.69 5.75 5.25
N LEU A 150 -22.56 5.10 5.47
CA LEU A 150 -22.26 3.81 4.90
C LEU A 150 -23.09 2.73 5.64
N PRO A 151 -23.84 1.88 4.95
CA PRO A 151 -24.43 0.70 5.59
C PRO A 151 -23.32 -0.25 6.04
N ASP A 152 -23.64 -1.13 6.98
CA ASP A 152 -22.71 -2.15 7.43
C ASP A 152 -22.35 -3.10 6.26
N ILE A 153 -21.07 -3.30 6.01
CA ILE A 153 -20.57 -4.18 4.95
C ILE A 153 -19.71 -5.27 5.59
N ALA A 154 -20.17 -6.51 5.50
CA ALA A 154 -19.43 -7.65 6.02
C ALA A 154 -18.10 -7.89 5.28
N PRO A 155 -17.14 -8.63 5.87
CA PRO A 155 -15.89 -8.98 5.21
C PRO A 155 -16.13 -9.66 3.85
N GLY A 156 -15.43 -9.17 2.82
CA GLY A 156 -15.53 -9.68 1.45
C GLY A 156 -16.76 -9.21 0.66
N GLU A 157 -17.70 -8.52 1.30
CA GLU A 157 -18.92 -8.04 0.66
C GLU A 157 -18.74 -6.67 -0.01
N SER A 158 -19.67 -6.35 -0.89
CA SER A 158 -19.74 -5.07 -1.59
C SER A 158 -21.16 -4.52 -1.58
N VAL A 159 -21.28 -3.21 -1.47
CA VAL A 159 -22.56 -2.49 -1.53
C VAL A 159 -22.44 -1.31 -2.48
N HIS A 160 -23.42 -1.14 -3.36
CA HIS A 160 -23.56 0.08 -4.15
C HIS A 160 -24.38 1.10 -3.36
N ILE A 161 -23.94 2.34 -3.37
CA ILE A 161 -24.60 3.48 -2.73
C ILE A 161 -24.94 4.50 -3.81
N ASP A 162 -26.22 4.75 -3.99
CA ASP A 162 -26.67 5.82 -4.87
C ASP A 162 -26.32 7.18 -4.26
N LEU A 163 -25.70 8.03 -5.04
CA LEU A 163 -25.30 9.38 -4.63
C LEU A 163 -26.12 10.43 -5.39
N PRO A 164 -26.67 11.45 -4.71
CA PRO A 164 -27.54 12.42 -5.34
C PRO A 164 -26.73 13.47 -6.13
N PHE A 165 -26.05 13.06 -7.19
CA PHE A 165 -25.26 13.95 -8.02
C PHE A 165 -26.05 15.06 -8.73
N GLY A 166 -27.38 14.85 -8.89
CA GLY A 166 -28.19 15.66 -9.79
C GLY A 166 -28.00 15.27 -11.25
N THR A 167 -28.31 16.17 -12.14
CA THR A 167 -28.07 15.96 -13.58
C THR A 167 -26.57 16.13 -13.86
N LEU A 168 -25.94 15.10 -14.36
CA LEU A 168 -24.54 15.18 -14.80
C LEU A 168 -24.45 16.11 -16.02
N PRO A 169 -23.41 16.97 -16.11
CA PRO A 169 -23.23 17.91 -17.19
C PRO A 169 -22.93 17.25 -18.55
#